data_7f8eea6894bb22542e3343248dfb56a3
#
_entry.id   7f8eea6894bb22542e3343248dfb56a3
#
_cell.length_a   1.000
_cell.length_b   1.000
_cell.length_c   1.000
_cell.angle_alpha   90.00
_cell.angle_beta   90.00
_cell.angle_gamma   90.00
#
_symmetry.space_group_name_H-M   'P 1'
#
loop_
_entity.id
_entity.type
_entity.pdbx_description
1 polymer ?
#
loop_
_entity_poly.entity_id
_entity_poly.type
_entity_poly.pdbx_seq_one_letter_code
_entity_poly.pdbx_strand_id
1 'polypeptide(L)'
;MRIALALCGLALAAAFALRSARAERWAGLAVVAAIFVSACVAGYEAIDRLISPRDVDNLGALAAAGVVGFAGNWVAAGIRTRAGQRLDSLALLADGAHARADAYVSLAVVASAASLAVGLRAADPLIGLGITVVILRITWQSWRTIRGHHSH
;
A
#
# COMPACT_ATOMS: atom_id res chain seq x y z
N MET A 1 7.54 -6.30 -7.02
CA MET A 1 6.69 -6.52 -5.84
C MET A 1 7.31 -7.45 -4.79
N ARG A 2 7.88 -8.61 -5.15
CA ARG A 2 8.55 -9.53 -4.20
C ARG A 2 9.75 -8.91 -3.46
N ILE A 3 10.54 -8.07 -4.12
CA ILE A 3 11.73 -7.43 -3.55
C ILE A 3 11.36 -6.40 -2.47
N ALA A 4 10.31 -5.60 -2.68
CA ALA A 4 9.86 -4.62 -1.70
C ALA A 4 9.32 -5.29 -0.41
N LEU A 5 8.59 -6.40 -0.54
CA LEU A 5 8.12 -7.21 0.59
C LEU A 5 9.28 -7.83 1.39
N ALA A 6 10.30 -8.33 0.68
CA ALA A 6 11.50 -8.88 1.32
C ALA A 6 12.31 -7.80 2.05
N LEU A 7 12.44 -6.61 1.48
CA LEU A 7 13.14 -5.47 2.10
C LEU A 7 12.40 -4.95 3.33
N CYS A 8 11.07 -4.86 3.29
CA CYS A 8 10.27 -4.47 4.46
C CYS A 8 10.37 -5.50 5.59
N GLY A 9 10.35 -6.80 5.26
CA GLY A 9 10.52 -7.87 6.24
C GLY A 9 11.91 -7.88 6.89
N LEU A 10 12.96 -7.64 6.11
CA LEU A 10 14.34 -7.53 6.60
C LEU A 10 14.54 -6.28 7.46
N ALA A 11 13.97 -5.13 7.09
CA ALA A 11 14.05 -3.90 7.87
C ALA A 11 13.34 -4.05 9.23
N LEU A 12 12.16 -4.69 9.26
CA LEU A 12 11.44 -5.00 10.49
C LEU A 12 12.22 -5.97 11.40
N ALA A 13 12.78 -7.04 10.83
CA ALA A 13 13.58 -8.00 11.57
C ALA A 13 14.86 -7.35 12.15
N ALA A 14 15.53 -6.49 11.39
CA ALA A 14 16.70 -5.75 11.85
C ALA A 14 16.36 -4.75 12.96
N ALA A 15 15.23 -4.03 12.85
CA ALA A 15 14.76 -3.10 13.88
C ALA A 15 14.44 -3.85 15.19
N PHE A 16 13.82 -5.02 15.10
CA PHE A 16 13.53 -5.87 16.26
C PHE A 16 14.79 -6.43 16.92
N ALA A 17 15.79 -6.84 16.13
CA ALA A 17 17.04 -7.39 16.62
C ALA A 17 17.93 -6.34 17.31
N LEU A 18 17.89 -5.09 16.84
CA LEU A 18 18.77 -4.02 17.34
C LEU A 18 18.17 -3.25 18.52
N ARG A 19 16.90 -3.42 18.89
CA ARG A 19 16.18 -2.73 19.99
C ARG A 19 16.55 -1.23 20.13
N SER A 20 16.83 -0.57 19.01
CA SER A 20 17.30 0.80 18.96
C SER A 20 16.20 1.69 18.38
N ALA A 21 15.81 2.74 19.08
CA ALA A 21 14.86 3.73 18.60
C ALA A 21 15.27 4.36 17.26
N ARG A 22 16.58 4.44 16.97
CA ARG A 22 17.08 4.91 15.67
C ARG A 22 16.81 3.92 14.54
N ALA A 23 17.08 2.62 14.78
CA ALA A 23 16.84 1.57 13.78
C ALA A 23 15.33 1.46 13.43
N GLU A 24 14.48 1.57 14.43
CA GLU A 24 13.02 1.54 14.27
C GLU A 24 12.51 2.71 13.43
N ARG A 25 13.05 3.91 13.63
CA ARG A 25 12.72 5.08 12.82
C ARG A 25 13.15 4.94 11.37
N TRP A 26 14.39 4.45 11.13
CA TRP A 26 14.86 4.18 9.78
C TRP A 26 14.03 3.10 9.08
N ALA A 27 13.60 2.06 9.81
CA ALA A 27 12.68 1.05 9.28
C ALA A 27 11.32 1.66 8.91
N GLY A 28 10.74 2.50 9.77
CA GLY A 28 9.49 3.20 9.48
C GLY A 28 9.60 4.13 8.25
N LEU A 29 10.69 4.89 8.15
CA LEU A 29 10.95 5.74 6.98
C LEU A 29 11.14 4.94 5.69
N ALA A 30 11.82 3.78 5.76
CA ALA A 30 11.99 2.89 4.61
C ALA A 30 10.64 2.34 4.12
N VAL A 31 9.74 1.98 5.03
CA VAL A 31 8.37 1.55 4.68
C VAL A 31 7.59 2.68 4.02
N VAL A 32 7.63 3.89 4.57
CA VAL A 32 6.96 5.07 3.97
C VAL A 32 7.52 5.39 2.58
N ALA A 33 8.84 5.31 2.41
CA ALA A 33 9.47 5.49 1.11
C ALA A 33 9.03 4.42 0.10
N ALA A 34 8.93 3.15 0.53
CA ALA A 34 8.44 2.07 -0.32
C ALA A 34 6.98 2.29 -0.75
N ILE A 35 6.10 2.76 0.15
CA ILE A 35 4.71 3.12 -0.17
C ILE A 35 4.69 4.26 -1.21
N PHE A 36 5.51 5.29 -1.01
CA PHE A 36 5.57 6.43 -1.93
C PHE A 36 6.01 6.00 -3.33
N VAL A 37 7.07 5.21 -3.44
CA VAL A 37 7.55 4.68 -4.74
C VAL A 37 6.47 3.83 -5.41
N SER A 38 5.80 2.94 -4.65
CA SER A 38 4.71 2.12 -5.17
C SER A 38 3.54 2.97 -5.68
N ALA A 39 3.21 4.06 -4.98
CA ALA A 39 2.16 4.99 -5.41
C ALA A 39 2.54 5.73 -6.71
N CYS A 40 3.80 6.13 -6.85
CA CYS A 40 4.29 6.78 -8.09
C CYS A 40 4.23 5.81 -9.28
N VAL A 41 4.63 4.54 -9.09
CA VAL A 41 4.54 3.51 -10.14
C VAL A 41 3.08 3.24 -10.52
N ALA A 42 2.20 3.09 -9.53
CA ALA A 42 0.77 2.88 -9.78
C ALA A 42 0.13 4.07 -10.53
N GLY A 43 0.50 5.29 -10.18
CA GLY A 43 0.07 6.50 -10.89
C GLY A 43 0.55 6.55 -12.33
N TYR A 44 1.83 6.20 -12.55
CA TYR A 44 2.38 6.09 -13.90
C TYR A 44 1.64 5.04 -14.74
N GLU A 45 1.43 3.85 -14.21
CA GLU A 45 0.69 2.79 -14.89
C GLU A 45 -0.76 3.19 -15.19
N ALA A 46 -1.41 3.92 -14.28
CA ALA A 46 -2.77 4.41 -14.50
C ALA A 46 -2.82 5.43 -15.66
N ILE A 47 -1.84 6.32 -15.77
CA ILE A 47 -1.70 7.27 -16.88
C ILE A 47 -1.39 6.53 -18.19
N ASP A 48 -0.48 5.56 -18.17
CA ASP A 48 -0.15 4.75 -19.34
C ASP A 48 -1.37 4.00 -19.89
N ARG A 49 -2.20 3.42 -19.01
CA ARG A 49 -3.45 2.76 -19.39
C ARG A 49 -4.51 3.73 -19.91
N LEU A 50 -4.50 4.98 -19.48
CA LEU A 50 -5.39 6.01 -19.99
C LEU A 50 -5.04 6.38 -21.43
N ILE A 51 -3.74 6.43 -21.77
CA ILE A 51 -3.23 6.75 -23.10
C ILE A 51 -3.31 5.54 -24.04
N SER A 52 -3.00 4.35 -23.52
CA SER A 52 -2.93 3.09 -24.25
C SER A 52 -3.78 1.99 -23.58
N PRO A 53 -5.12 2.01 -23.77
CA PRO A 53 -6.01 1.02 -23.17
C PRO A 53 -5.62 -0.40 -23.57
N ARG A 54 -5.49 -1.30 -22.58
CA ARG A 54 -5.15 -2.72 -22.79
C ARG A 54 -6.36 -3.58 -22.42
N ASP A 55 -6.62 -4.60 -23.22
CA ASP A 55 -7.64 -5.59 -22.89
C ASP A 55 -7.13 -6.57 -21.83
N VAL A 56 -7.99 -6.98 -20.93
CA VAL A 56 -7.68 -7.96 -19.87
C VAL A 56 -8.44 -9.26 -20.15
N ASP A 57 -7.70 -10.33 -20.41
CA ASP A 57 -8.28 -11.61 -20.88
C ASP A 57 -9.07 -12.35 -19.79
N ASN A 58 -8.79 -12.16 -18.51
CA ASN A 58 -9.41 -12.93 -17.42
C ASN A 58 -9.89 -12.03 -16.26
N LEU A 59 -10.99 -11.34 -16.46
CA LEU A 59 -11.59 -10.45 -15.47
C LEU A 59 -12.02 -11.17 -14.20
N GLY A 60 -12.50 -12.43 -14.31
CA GLY A 60 -12.91 -13.22 -13.14
C GLY A 60 -11.75 -13.56 -12.21
N ALA A 61 -10.62 -14.00 -12.77
CA ALA A 61 -9.42 -14.29 -11.99
C ALA A 61 -8.85 -13.01 -11.36
N LEU A 62 -8.88 -11.89 -12.11
CA LEU A 62 -8.43 -10.59 -11.63
C LEU A 62 -9.28 -10.12 -10.44
N ALA A 63 -10.61 -10.21 -10.55
CA ALA A 63 -11.53 -9.85 -9.48
C ALA A 63 -11.34 -10.75 -8.23
N ALA A 64 -11.22 -12.06 -8.42
CA ALA A 64 -10.98 -13.00 -7.32
C ALA A 64 -9.66 -12.70 -6.59
N ALA A 65 -8.57 -12.47 -7.33
CA ALA A 65 -7.29 -12.09 -6.75
C ALA A 65 -7.38 -10.75 -5.98
N GLY A 66 -8.12 -9.79 -6.50
CA GLY A 66 -8.38 -8.52 -5.84
C GLY A 66 -9.14 -8.68 -4.52
N VAL A 67 -10.19 -9.50 -4.48
CA VAL A 67 -10.96 -9.77 -3.25
C VAL A 67 -10.09 -10.44 -2.19
N VAL A 68 -9.33 -11.48 -2.56
CA VAL A 68 -8.41 -12.16 -1.64
C VAL A 68 -7.32 -11.21 -1.15
N GLY A 69 -6.75 -10.41 -2.04
CA GLY A 69 -5.75 -9.39 -1.70
C GLY A 69 -6.29 -8.33 -0.75
N PHE A 70 -7.50 -7.83 -1.00
CA PHE A 70 -8.17 -6.88 -0.11
C PHE A 70 -8.38 -7.47 1.30
N ALA A 71 -8.98 -8.65 1.40
CA ALA A 71 -9.26 -9.28 2.68
C ALA A 71 -7.98 -9.55 3.48
N GLY A 72 -6.96 -10.13 2.84
CA GLY A 72 -5.67 -10.43 3.48
C GLY A 72 -4.95 -9.17 3.97
N ASN A 73 -4.85 -8.15 3.13
CA ASN A 73 -4.19 -6.91 3.47
C ASN A 73 -4.96 -6.10 4.52
N TRP A 74 -6.30 -6.14 4.50
CA TRP A 74 -7.12 -5.47 5.51
C TRP A 74 -6.94 -6.08 6.91
N VAL A 75 -6.93 -7.41 7.00
CA VAL A 75 -6.64 -8.12 8.25
C VAL A 75 -5.22 -7.84 8.73
N ALA A 76 -4.24 -7.93 7.84
CA ALA A 76 -2.84 -7.65 8.16
C ALA A 76 -2.64 -6.20 8.66
N ALA A 77 -3.29 -5.22 8.02
CA ALA A 77 -3.26 -3.83 8.44
C ALA A 77 -3.81 -3.65 9.86
N GLY A 78 -4.94 -4.31 10.17
CA GLY A 78 -5.54 -4.26 11.50
C GLY A 78 -4.64 -4.85 12.59
N ILE A 79 -4.05 -6.01 12.34
CA ILE A 79 -3.14 -6.69 13.28
C ILE A 79 -1.89 -5.84 13.52
N ARG A 80 -1.22 -5.37 12.45
CA ARG A 80 0.01 -4.59 12.53
C ARG A 80 -0.20 -3.24 13.21
N THR A 81 -1.29 -2.54 12.90
CA THR A 81 -1.61 -1.26 13.54
C THR A 81 -1.87 -1.44 15.04
N ARG A 82 -2.64 -2.47 15.45
CA ARG A 82 -2.89 -2.76 16.86
C ARG A 82 -1.61 -3.16 17.61
N ALA A 83 -0.77 -3.99 17.00
CA ALA A 83 0.52 -4.36 17.57
C ALA A 83 1.45 -3.14 17.69
N GLY A 84 1.50 -2.28 16.67
CA GLY A 84 2.28 -1.05 16.68
C GLY A 84 1.87 -0.10 17.79
N GLN A 85 0.55 0.06 18.03
CA GLN A 85 0.02 0.87 19.13
C GLN A 85 0.35 0.29 20.51
N ARG A 86 0.29 -1.05 20.67
CA ARG A 86 0.59 -1.71 21.96
C ARG A 86 2.07 -1.71 22.30
N LEU A 87 2.93 -1.78 21.30
CA LEU A 87 4.38 -1.87 21.45
C LEU A 87 5.07 -0.50 21.26
N ASP A 88 4.31 0.56 21.02
CA ASP A 88 4.81 1.90 20.67
C ASP A 88 5.83 1.87 19.52
N SER A 89 5.54 1.03 18.51
CA SER A 89 6.44 0.76 17.40
C SER A 89 6.04 1.53 16.15
N LEU A 90 6.84 2.54 15.79
CA LEU A 90 6.64 3.33 14.57
C LEU A 90 6.78 2.48 13.30
N ALA A 91 7.67 1.48 13.31
CA ALA A 91 7.88 0.57 12.19
C ALA A 91 6.62 -0.28 11.93
N LEU A 92 5.98 -0.82 12.97
CA LEU A 92 4.74 -1.58 12.86
C LEU A 92 3.57 -0.70 12.43
N LEU A 93 3.50 0.55 12.90
CA LEU A 93 2.49 1.51 12.47
C LEU A 93 2.64 1.84 10.98
N ALA A 94 3.86 2.08 10.51
CA ALA A 94 4.15 2.32 9.10
C ALA A 94 3.83 1.09 8.22
N ASP A 95 4.18 -0.12 8.69
CA ASP A 95 3.87 -1.36 7.99
C ASP A 95 2.36 -1.64 7.95
N GLY A 96 1.62 -1.30 9.02
CA GLY A 96 0.16 -1.33 9.03
C GLY A 96 -0.47 -0.36 8.03
N ALA A 97 0.10 0.84 7.88
CA ALA A 97 -0.32 1.80 6.86
C ALA A 97 -0.03 1.31 5.44
N HIS A 98 1.11 0.65 5.22
CA HIS A 98 1.45 0.01 3.94
C HIS A 98 0.43 -1.09 3.58
N ALA A 99 0.15 -2.01 4.51
CA ALA A 99 -0.84 -3.05 4.28
C ALA A 99 -2.24 -2.48 3.98
N ARG A 100 -2.60 -1.35 4.59
CA ARG A 100 -3.85 -0.65 4.29
C ARG A 100 -3.86 -0.06 2.88
N ALA A 101 -2.75 0.52 2.44
CA ALA A 101 -2.59 1.00 1.06
C ALA A 101 -2.74 -0.16 0.06
N ASP A 102 -2.12 -1.31 0.32
CA ASP A 102 -2.24 -2.51 -0.52
C ASP A 102 -3.68 -3.06 -0.56
N ALA A 103 -4.44 -2.96 0.55
CA ALA A 103 -5.86 -3.30 0.55
C ALA A 103 -6.65 -2.38 -0.40
N TYR A 104 -6.42 -1.07 -0.37
CA TYR A 104 -7.08 -0.15 -1.30
C TYR A 104 -6.70 -0.40 -2.76
N VAL A 105 -5.44 -0.73 -3.05
CA VAL A 105 -5.01 -1.16 -4.40
C VAL A 105 -5.77 -2.40 -4.84
N SER A 106 -5.90 -3.39 -3.96
CA SER A 106 -6.66 -4.61 -4.26
C SER A 106 -8.14 -4.34 -4.52
N LEU A 107 -8.74 -3.41 -3.75
CA LEU A 107 -10.12 -2.97 -3.98
C LEU A 107 -10.28 -2.25 -5.32
N ALA A 108 -9.29 -1.42 -5.71
CA ALA A 108 -9.29 -0.78 -7.02
C ALA A 108 -9.22 -1.81 -8.16
N VAL A 109 -8.44 -2.88 -7.99
CA VAL A 109 -8.39 -3.98 -8.97
C VAL A 109 -9.77 -4.63 -9.15
N VAL A 110 -10.52 -4.84 -8.07
CA VAL A 110 -11.90 -5.36 -8.14
C VAL A 110 -12.82 -4.38 -8.88
N ALA A 111 -12.74 -3.10 -8.53
CA ALA A 111 -13.54 -2.06 -9.17
C ALA A 111 -13.22 -1.92 -10.67
N SER A 112 -11.93 -2.00 -11.04
CA SER A 112 -11.47 -2.00 -12.43
C SER A 112 -12.02 -3.22 -13.20
N ALA A 113 -11.90 -4.43 -12.62
CA ALA A 113 -12.45 -5.62 -13.24
C ALA A 113 -13.96 -5.52 -13.45
N ALA A 114 -14.71 -4.98 -12.48
CA ALA A 114 -16.14 -4.78 -12.59
C ALA A 114 -16.50 -3.73 -13.67
N SER A 115 -15.76 -2.62 -13.75
CA SER A 115 -16.00 -1.59 -14.77
C SER A 115 -15.72 -2.09 -16.19
N LEU A 116 -14.68 -2.90 -16.37
CA LEU A 116 -14.38 -3.54 -17.66
C LEU A 116 -15.45 -4.56 -18.05
N ALA A 117 -15.97 -5.33 -17.08
CA ALA A 117 -17.05 -6.30 -17.32
C ALA A 117 -18.34 -5.65 -17.83
N VAL A 118 -18.63 -4.40 -17.45
CA VAL A 118 -19.78 -3.63 -17.95
C VAL A 118 -19.45 -2.73 -19.14
N GLY A 119 -18.26 -2.86 -19.73
CA GLY A 119 -17.81 -2.14 -20.92
C GLY A 119 -17.32 -0.71 -20.68
N LEU A 120 -17.17 -0.28 -19.44
CA LEU A 120 -16.70 1.07 -19.08
C LEU A 120 -15.15 1.14 -19.06
N ARG A 121 -14.53 1.01 -20.24
CA ARG A 121 -13.06 0.99 -20.39
C ARG A 121 -12.37 2.24 -19.83
N ALA A 122 -13.00 3.41 -19.93
CA ALA A 122 -12.44 4.65 -19.41
C ALA A 122 -12.46 4.74 -17.87
N ALA A 123 -13.24 3.91 -17.18
CA ALA A 123 -13.31 3.92 -15.72
C ALA A 123 -12.06 3.30 -15.06
N ASP A 124 -11.44 2.31 -15.68
CA ASP A 124 -10.23 1.64 -15.16
C ASP A 124 -9.07 2.63 -14.85
N PRO A 125 -8.61 3.46 -15.79
CA PRO A 125 -7.55 4.44 -15.49
C PRO A 125 -7.98 5.50 -14.47
N LEU A 126 -9.26 5.90 -14.45
CA LEU A 126 -9.77 6.86 -13.47
C LEU A 126 -9.79 6.28 -12.06
N ILE A 127 -10.13 4.99 -11.91
CA ILE A 127 -10.03 4.25 -10.66
C ILE A 127 -8.56 4.19 -10.22
N GLY A 128 -7.63 3.87 -11.13
CA GLY A 128 -6.19 3.85 -10.85
C GLY A 128 -5.65 5.20 -10.36
N LEU A 129 -6.05 6.30 -10.99
CA LEU A 129 -5.68 7.65 -10.55
C LEU A 129 -6.28 7.98 -9.18
N GLY A 130 -7.56 7.63 -8.96
CA GLY A 130 -8.23 7.85 -7.68
C GLY A 130 -7.52 7.14 -6.52
N ILE A 131 -7.15 5.87 -6.72
CA ILE A 131 -6.44 5.10 -5.70
C ILE A 131 -5.04 5.66 -5.45
N THR A 132 -4.35 6.14 -6.49
CA THR A 132 -3.04 6.79 -6.34
C THR A 132 -3.13 7.99 -5.40
N VAL A 133 -4.16 8.83 -5.54
CA VAL A 133 -4.40 9.97 -4.63
C VAL A 133 -4.64 9.50 -3.19
N VAL A 134 -5.43 8.44 -3.00
CA VAL A 134 -5.68 7.87 -1.67
C VAL A 134 -4.39 7.36 -1.03
N ILE A 135 -3.56 6.63 -1.78
CA ILE A 135 -2.28 6.10 -1.28
C ILE A 135 -1.32 7.25 -0.93
N LEU A 136 -1.21 8.26 -1.77
CA LEU A 136 -0.38 9.43 -1.49
C LEU A 136 -0.84 10.16 -0.22
N ARG A 137 -2.15 10.25 0.01
CA ARG A 137 -2.70 10.83 1.24
C ARG A 137 -2.34 9.99 2.48
N ILE A 138 -2.46 8.66 2.40
CA ILE A 138 -2.06 7.75 3.48
C ILE A 138 -0.57 7.87 3.76
N THR A 139 0.26 7.90 2.72
CA THR A 139 1.71 8.08 2.83
C THR A 139 2.07 9.39 3.52
N TRP A 140 1.41 10.48 3.13
CA TRP A 140 1.60 11.79 3.76
C TRP A 140 1.21 11.80 5.24
N GLN A 141 0.09 11.16 5.60
CA GLN A 141 -0.32 11.04 7.00
C GLN A 141 0.68 10.22 7.82
N SER A 142 1.15 9.09 7.29
CA SER A 142 2.16 8.24 7.93
C SER A 142 3.49 8.99 8.14
N TRP A 143 3.91 9.76 7.13
CA TRP A 143 5.09 10.64 7.23
C TRP A 143 4.95 11.67 8.35
N ARG A 144 3.80 12.33 8.45
CA ARG A 144 3.53 13.32 9.51
C ARG A 144 3.54 12.67 10.89
N THR A 145 2.97 11.48 11.04
CA THR A 145 2.96 10.74 12.31
C THR A 145 4.38 10.41 12.76
N ILE A 146 5.24 9.93 11.86
CA ILE A 146 6.64 9.61 12.18
C ILE A 146 7.44 10.86 12.57
N ARG A 147 7.19 12.00 11.93
CA ARG A 147 7.85 13.27 12.26
C ARG A 147 7.32 13.94 13.52
N GLY A 148 6.03 13.80 13.83
CA GLY A 148 5.38 14.48 14.96
C GLY A 148 5.74 13.94 16.33
N HIS A 149 6.34 12.76 16.44
CA HIS A 149 6.84 12.18 17.70
C HIS A 149 8.13 12.83 18.24
N HIS A 150 8.50 14.00 17.73
CA HIS A 150 9.70 14.75 18.13
C HIS A 150 9.47 15.87 19.12
N SER A 151 8.26 16.12 19.56
CA SER A 151 7.94 17.31 20.36
C SER A 151 7.60 17.03 21.84
N HIS A 152 8.04 15.88 22.38
CA HIS A 152 7.96 15.64 23.84
C HIS A 152 9.20 14.96 24.36
#